data_404dd9faf963e2ea7e41a7b9be54363f
#
_entry.id   404dd9faf963e2ea7e41a7b9be54363f
#
_cell.length_a   1.000
_cell.length_b   1.000
_cell.length_c   1.000
_cell.angle_alpha   90.00
_cell.angle_beta   90.00
_cell.angle_gamma   90.00
#
_symmetry.space_group_name_H-M   'P 1'
#
loop_
_entity.id
_entity.type
_entity.pdbx_description
1 polymer ?
#
loop_
_entity_poly.entity_id
_entity_poly.type
_entity_poly.pdbx_seq_one_letter_code
_entity_poly.pdbx_strand_id
1 'polypeptide(L)'
;IDYKLNDNSKVDCITDTHAVEFDYGEKWNQAMRKSRHQSLGTGKAPGIVLILENSKDKKYLHKLREITENRRLGIKIWTVGVDVDLPCDIKGDVNNDGEKIYHIIGQQMYDATVVNSKQGETWFCSYEEAETAGWKPSKR
;
A
#
# COMPACT_ATOMS: atom_id res chain seq x y z
N ILE A 1 -14.70 16.06 9.83
CA ILE A 1 -15.11 17.46 9.57
C ILE A 1 -14.63 17.83 8.17
N ASP A 2 -15.58 18.07 7.29
CA ASP A 2 -15.27 18.49 5.92
C ASP A 2 -14.75 19.93 5.90
N TYR A 3 -13.64 20.12 5.22
CA TYR A 3 -13.09 21.44 4.96
C TYR A 3 -13.21 21.75 3.46
N LYS A 4 -13.76 22.91 3.13
CA LYS A 4 -13.99 23.33 1.75
C LYS A 4 -12.82 24.16 1.22
N LEU A 5 -12.32 23.77 0.07
CA LEU A 5 -11.29 24.53 -0.64
C LEU A 5 -11.91 25.65 -1.49
N ASN A 6 -11.07 26.54 -2.00
CA ASN A 6 -11.52 27.69 -2.83
C ASN A 6 -12.21 27.27 -4.13
N ASP A 7 -11.93 26.08 -4.64
CA ASP A 7 -12.59 25.48 -5.82
C ASP A 7 -13.85 24.69 -5.50
N ASN A 8 -14.36 24.81 -4.25
CA ASN A 8 -15.49 24.05 -3.71
C ASN A 8 -15.26 22.57 -3.49
N SER A 9 -14.08 22.03 -3.75
CA SER A 9 -13.74 20.66 -3.34
C SER A 9 -13.65 20.59 -1.82
N LYS A 10 -13.80 19.37 -1.28
CA LYS A 10 -13.80 19.12 0.17
C LYS A 10 -12.57 18.32 0.57
N VAL A 11 -12.07 18.63 1.75
CA VAL A 11 -11.05 17.82 2.44
C VAL A 11 -11.72 17.16 3.64
N ASP A 12 -11.55 15.84 3.79
CA ASP A 12 -12.22 15.10 4.86
C ASP A 12 -11.71 15.49 6.24
N CYS A 13 -10.42 15.73 6.37
CA CYS A 13 -9.83 16.17 7.63
C CYS A 13 -8.58 17.02 7.39
N ILE A 14 -8.45 18.09 8.16
CA ILE A 14 -7.23 18.91 8.18
C ILE A 14 -6.64 18.88 9.59
N THR A 15 -5.34 18.56 9.64
CA THR A 15 -4.53 18.69 10.86
C THR A 15 -3.61 19.90 10.74
N ASP A 16 -2.77 20.14 11.72
CA ASP A 16 -1.78 21.22 11.66
C ASP A 16 -0.78 21.02 10.52
N THR A 17 -0.50 19.78 10.16
CA THR A 17 0.55 19.39 9.19
C THR A 17 0.02 18.79 7.90
N HIS A 18 -1.16 18.17 7.91
CA HIS A 18 -1.66 17.36 6.79
C HIS A 18 -3.10 17.71 6.40
N ALA A 19 -3.36 17.64 5.11
CA ALA A 19 -4.71 17.51 4.55
C ALA A 19 -4.96 16.05 4.26
N VAL A 20 -5.98 15.46 4.87
CA VAL A 20 -6.19 14.01 4.92
C VAL A 20 -7.46 13.61 4.20
N GLU A 21 -7.34 12.66 3.31
CA GLU A 21 -8.45 12.02 2.60
C GLU A 21 -8.71 10.65 3.22
N PHE A 22 -10.01 10.35 3.50
CA PHE A 22 -10.45 9.02 3.94
C PHE A 22 -11.10 8.32 2.77
N ASP A 23 -10.66 7.09 2.45
CA ASP A 23 -11.29 6.31 1.40
C ASP A 23 -11.11 4.81 1.62
N TYR A 24 -12.03 4.04 1.05
CA TYR A 24 -11.92 2.57 1.05
C TYR A 24 -10.78 2.12 0.15
N GLY A 25 -10.19 0.98 0.49
CA GLY A 25 -9.03 0.43 -0.21
C GLY A 25 -9.20 0.37 -1.72
N GLU A 26 -10.34 -0.09 -2.22
CA GLU A 26 -10.62 -0.18 -3.65
C GLU A 26 -10.56 1.18 -4.38
N LYS A 27 -10.70 2.28 -3.66
CA LYS A 27 -10.63 3.65 -4.19
C LYS A 27 -9.27 4.30 -3.97
N TRP A 28 -8.25 3.52 -3.73
CA TRP A 28 -6.89 4.01 -3.43
C TRP A 28 -6.36 5.00 -4.47
N ASN A 29 -6.65 4.76 -5.74
CA ASN A 29 -6.19 5.63 -6.82
C ASN A 29 -6.88 7.01 -6.79
N GLN A 30 -8.17 7.02 -6.53
CA GLN A 30 -8.92 8.28 -6.34
C GLN A 30 -8.42 9.02 -5.11
N ALA A 31 -8.21 8.31 -3.99
CA ALA A 31 -7.69 8.89 -2.76
C ALA A 31 -6.33 9.56 -2.98
N MET A 32 -5.46 8.92 -3.74
CA MET A 32 -4.15 9.49 -4.08
C MET A 32 -4.28 10.80 -4.86
N ARG A 33 -5.13 10.84 -5.87
CA ARG A 33 -5.35 12.06 -6.67
C ARG A 33 -5.98 13.19 -5.84
N LYS A 34 -6.98 12.87 -5.04
CA LYS A 34 -7.63 13.85 -4.16
C LYS A 34 -6.67 14.40 -3.11
N SER A 35 -5.88 13.53 -2.50
CA SER A 35 -4.90 13.91 -1.48
C SER A 35 -3.88 14.92 -2.04
N ARG A 36 -3.39 14.69 -3.25
CA ARG A 36 -2.46 15.60 -3.91
C ARG A 36 -3.11 16.95 -4.22
N HIS A 37 -4.33 16.92 -4.74
CA HIS A 37 -5.08 18.15 -5.03
C HIS A 37 -5.32 18.97 -3.76
N GLN A 38 -5.71 18.31 -2.68
CA GLN A 38 -5.95 18.95 -1.38
C GLN A 38 -4.66 19.53 -0.78
N SER A 39 -3.56 18.83 -0.96
CA SER A 39 -2.24 19.34 -0.53
C SER A 39 -1.91 20.66 -1.22
N LEU A 40 -2.12 20.74 -2.53
CA LEU A 40 -1.90 21.95 -3.30
C LEU A 40 -2.84 23.09 -2.85
N GLY A 41 -4.10 22.78 -2.58
CA GLY A 41 -5.09 23.77 -2.18
C GLY A 41 -4.95 24.28 -0.74
N THR A 42 -4.33 23.51 0.14
CA THR A 42 -4.17 23.88 1.56
C THR A 42 -2.77 24.30 1.94
N GLY A 43 -1.78 23.99 1.10
CA GLY A 43 -0.36 24.15 1.45
C GLY A 43 0.12 23.15 2.52
N LYS A 44 -0.68 22.17 2.86
CA LYS A 44 -0.35 21.14 3.85
C LYS A 44 0.10 19.85 3.17
N ALA A 45 0.85 19.03 3.90
CA ALA A 45 1.32 17.76 3.38
C ALA A 45 0.15 16.81 3.07
N PRO A 46 0.24 16.01 2.01
CA PRO A 46 -0.83 15.08 1.65
C PRO A 46 -0.86 13.87 2.59
N GLY A 47 -2.06 13.45 2.97
CA GLY A 47 -2.29 12.27 3.79
C GLY A 47 -3.51 11.49 3.32
N ILE A 48 -3.47 10.18 3.53
CA ILE A 48 -4.57 9.28 3.22
C ILE A 48 -4.80 8.34 4.40
N VAL A 49 -6.04 8.22 4.83
CA VAL A 49 -6.48 7.12 5.69
C VAL A 49 -7.19 6.12 4.80
N LEU A 50 -6.58 4.97 4.61
CA LEU A 50 -7.13 3.90 3.76
C LEU A 50 -7.89 2.91 4.63
N ILE A 51 -9.16 2.71 4.32
CA ILE A 51 -10.05 1.82 5.06
C ILE A 51 -9.98 0.43 4.43
N LEU A 52 -9.52 -0.54 5.21
CA LEU A 52 -9.35 -1.93 4.78
C LEU A 52 -10.38 -2.79 5.52
N GLU A 53 -11.38 -3.29 4.80
CA GLU A 53 -12.48 -4.05 5.41
C GLU A 53 -12.12 -5.51 5.67
N ASN A 54 -11.20 -6.07 4.87
CA ASN A 54 -10.78 -7.46 4.99
C ASN A 54 -9.32 -7.61 4.54
N SER A 55 -8.74 -8.80 4.77
CA SER A 55 -7.34 -9.06 4.46
C SER A 55 -7.00 -8.95 2.97
N LYS A 56 -7.96 -9.16 2.08
CA LYS A 56 -7.76 -9.01 0.63
C LYS A 56 -7.54 -7.56 0.23
N ASP A 57 -8.02 -6.62 1.01
CA ASP A 57 -7.85 -5.18 0.75
C ASP A 57 -6.41 -4.71 0.95
N LYS A 58 -5.57 -5.50 1.62
CA LYS A 58 -4.15 -5.18 1.77
C LYS A 58 -3.45 -4.97 0.42
N LYS A 59 -3.92 -5.58 -0.64
CA LYS A 59 -3.39 -5.36 -2.00
C LYS A 59 -3.46 -3.89 -2.43
N TYR A 60 -4.49 -3.19 -2.00
CA TYR A 60 -4.66 -1.77 -2.32
C TYR A 60 -3.67 -0.89 -1.57
N LEU A 61 -3.39 -1.24 -0.32
CA LEU A 61 -2.36 -0.58 0.46
C LEU A 61 -0.98 -0.76 -0.19
N HIS A 62 -0.66 -1.97 -0.64
CA HIS A 62 0.60 -2.24 -1.32
C HIS A 62 0.75 -1.41 -2.60
N LYS A 63 -0.30 -1.34 -3.41
CA LYS A 63 -0.30 -0.53 -4.63
C LYS A 63 -0.10 0.95 -4.34
N LEU A 64 -0.80 1.47 -3.33
CA LEU A 64 -0.70 2.85 -2.94
C LEU A 64 0.71 3.19 -2.43
N ARG A 65 1.28 2.33 -1.58
CA ARG A 65 2.65 2.50 -1.08
C ARG A 65 3.67 2.45 -2.21
N GLU A 66 3.56 1.48 -3.09
CA GLU A 66 4.47 1.31 -4.21
C GLU A 66 4.53 2.57 -5.07
N ILE A 67 3.39 3.09 -5.49
CA ILE A 67 3.34 4.28 -6.34
C ILE A 67 3.82 5.51 -5.58
N THR A 68 3.43 5.66 -4.32
CA THR A 68 3.83 6.79 -3.48
C THR A 68 5.33 6.83 -3.30
N GLU A 69 5.96 5.69 -3.03
CA GLU A 69 7.41 5.58 -2.85
C GLU A 69 8.16 5.77 -4.17
N ASN A 70 7.73 5.08 -5.24
CA ASN A 70 8.40 5.15 -6.55
C ASN A 70 8.37 6.55 -7.15
N ARG A 71 7.29 7.27 -6.97
CA ARG A 71 7.13 8.63 -7.49
C ARG A 71 7.49 9.71 -6.48
N ARG A 72 7.91 9.34 -5.28
CA ARG A 72 8.28 10.26 -4.19
C ARG A 72 7.21 11.33 -3.94
N LEU A 73 5.97 10.88 -3.83
CA LEU A 73 4.82 11.78 -3.69
C LEU A 73 4.71 12.42 -2.29
N GLY A 74 5.42 11.88 -1.30
CA GLY A 74 5.39 12.39 0.07
C GLY A 74 4.05 12.23 0.77
N ILE A 75 3.20 11.30 0.31
CA ILE A 75 1.89 11.04 0.92
C ILE A 75 2.07 10.17 2.15
N LYS A 76 1.61 10.65 3.30
CA LYS A 76 1.56 9.83 4.50
C LYS A 76 0.31 8.97 4.48
N ILE A 77 0.47 7.67 4.74
CA ILE A 77 -0.60 6.70 4.68
C ILE A 77 -0.83 6.12 6.07
N TRP A 78 -2.07 6.23 6.53
CA TRP A 78 -2.57 5.51 7.71
C TRP A 78 -3.58 4.48 7.24
N THR A 79 -3.82 3.47 8.03
CA THR A 79 -4.82 2.45 7.76
C THR A 79 -5.75 2.26 8.94
N VAL A 80 -7.00 1.91 8.64
CA VAL A 80 -7.98 1.49 9.64
C VAL A 80 -8.66 0.22 9.17
N GLY A 81 -9.11 -0.59 10.10
CA GLY A 81 -9.81 -1.86 9.83
C GLY A 81 -8.91 -3.05 10.07
N VAL A 82 -8.39 -3.64 9.00
CA VAL A 82 -7.53 -4.82 9.11
C VAL A 82 -6.18 -4.44 9.69
N ASP A 83 -5.67 -5.27 10.61
CA ASP A 83 -4.34 -5.10 11.19
C ASP A 83 -3.27 -5.35 10.12
N VAL A 84 -2.59 -4.28 9.73
CA VAL A 84 -1.52 -4.31 8.74
C VAL A 84 -0.13 -4.47 9.36
N ASP A 85 -0.07 -4.36 10.69
CA ASP A 85 1.15 -4.61 11.45
C ASP A 85 1.36 -6.10 11.71
N LEU A 86 0.41 -6.95 11.31
CA LEU A 86 0.66 -8.39 11.25
C LEU A 86 1.83 -8.64 10.30
N PRO A 87 2.79 -9.41 10.77
CA PRO A 87 4.11 -9.43 10.18
C PRO A 87 4.09 -9.89 8.74
N CYS A 88 4.72 -9.10 7.90
CA CYS A 88 5.38 -9.60 6.71
C CYS A 88 4.51 -10.54 5.88
N ASP A 89 3.66 -9.98 5.05
CA ASP A 89 2.70 -10.69 4.23
C ASP A 89 3.14 -10.89 2.77
N ILE A 90 4.40 -10.60 2.47
CA ILE A 90 5.01 -10.87 1.17
C ILE A 90 5.62 -12.27 1.21
N LYS A 91 5.13 -13.15 0.34
CA LYS A 91 5.57 -14.54 0.28
C LYS A 91 6.75 -14.69 -0.68
N GLY A 92 7.90 -15.08 -0.17
CA GLY A 92 9.05 -15.45 -0.98
C GLY A 92 9.01 -16.93 -1.32
N ASP A 93 8.91 -17.25 -2.60
CA ASP A 93 8.74 -18.59 -3.16
C ASP A 93 9.93 -18.94 -4.08
N VAL A 94 10.39 -20.16 -4.01
CA VAL A 94 11.39 -20.69 -4.95
C VAL A 94 10.67 -21.61 -5.93
N ASN A 95 10.62 -21.21 -7.20
CA ASN A 95 9.93 -21.99 -8.22
C ASN A 95 10.73 -23.25 -8.63
N ASN A 96 10.15 -24.05 -9.53
CA ASN A 96 10.76 -25.29 -9.98
C ASN A 96 12.11 -25.08 -10.71
N ASP A 97 12.36 -23.90 -11.24
CA ASP A 97 13.60 -23.53 -11.90
C ASP A 97 14.66 -22.99 -10.93
N GLY A 98 14.32 -22.93 -9.64
CA GLY A 98 15.20 -22.38 -8.59
C GLY A 98 15.20 -20.87 -8.53
N GLU A 99 14.30 -20.21 -9.22
CA GLU A 99 14.18 -18.76 -9.18
C GLU A 99 13.48 -18.31 -7.89
N LYS A 100 14.00 -17.25 -7.29
CA LYS A 100 13.43 -16.62 -6.11
C LYS A 100 12.45 -15.54 -6.52
N ILE A 101 11.18 -15.77 -6.25
CA ILE A 101 10.07 -14.91 -6.64
C ILE A 101 9.27 -14.53 -5.40
N TYR A 102 8.86 -13.27 -5.28
CA TYR A 102 7.95 -12.89 -4.20
C TYR A 102 6.55 -12.58 -4.74
N HIS A 103 5.54 -12.96 -3.94
CA HIS A 103 4.12 -12.76 -4.23
C HIS A 103 3.51 -11.81 -3.21
N ILE A 104 2.68 -10.91 -3.68
CA ILE A 104 1.93 -9.97 -2.83
C ILE A 104 0.45 -10.31 -2.82
N ILE A 105 -0.24 -9.91 -1.76
CA ILE A 105 -1.68 -10.12 -1.60
C ILE A 105 -2.43 -9.55 -2.81
N GLY A 106 -3.33 -10.34 -3.35
CA GLY A 106 -4.13 -10.00 -4.52
C GLY A 106 -3.58 -10.48 -5.84
N GLN A 107 -2.35 -10.99 -5.87
CA GLN A 107 -1.85 -11.68 -7.05
C GLN A 107 -2.48 -13.07 -7.17
N GLN A 108 -2.60 -13.55 -8.41
CA GLN A 108 -3.27 -14.81 -8.73
C GLN A 108 -2.72 -16.00 -7.94
N MET A 109 -1.40 -16.07 -7.81
CA MET A 109 -0.73 -17.20 -7.17
C MET A 109 -0.49 -17.02 -5.68
N TYR A 110 -0.88 -15.89 -5.11
CA TYR A 110 -0.57 -15.61 -3.71
C TYR A 110 -1.18 -16.64 -2.75
N ASP A 111 -2.48 -16.88 -2.88
CA ASP A 111 -3.19 -17.82 -1.98
C ASP A 111 -2.72 -19.26 -2.15
N ALA A 112 -2.32 -19.63 -3.35
CA ALA A 112 -1.82 -20.97 -3.65
C ALA A 112 -0.37 -21.19 -3.20
N THR A 113 0.37 -20.10 -2.97
CA THR A 113 1.78 -20.19 -2.55
C THR A 113 1.87 -20.45 -1.06
N VAL A 114 2.59 -21.50 -0.68
CA VAL A 114 2.89 -21.87 0.71
C VAL A 114 4.38 -21.64 0.94
N VAL A 115 4.71 -20.82 1.94
CA VAL A 115 6.10 -20.53 2.29
C VAL A 115 6.67 -21.71 3.06
N ASN A 116 7.70 -22.35 2.49
CA ASN A 116 8.38 -23.49 3.08
C ASN A 116 9.84 -23.13 3.41
N SER A 117 10.11 -22.91 4.68
CA SER A 117 11.45 -22.51 5.13
C SER A 117 12.53 -23.55 4.86
N LYS A 118 12.18 -24.83 4.73
CA LYS A 118 13.11 -25.90 4.39
C LYS A 118 13.64 -25.81 2.95
N GLN A 119 12.91 -25.12 2.07
CA GLN A 119 13.29 -24.87 0.69
C GLN A 119 13.95 -23.50 0.51
N GLY A 120 14.25 -22.82 1.59
CA GLY A 120 14.84 -21.48 1.55
C GLY A 120 13.82 -20.38 1.29
N GLU A 121 12.53 -20.69 1.36
CA GLU A 121 11.46 -19.74 1.22
C GLU A 121 11.22 -18.97 2.52
N THR A 122 10.78 -17.73 2.41
CA THR A 122 10.58 -16.87 3.58
C THR A 122 9.52 -15.80 3.33
N TRP A 123 9.10 -15.17 4.42
CA TRP A 123 8.21 -14.02 4.39
C TRP A 123 9.03 -12.73 4.39
N PHE A 124 8.55 -11.73 3.69
CA PHE A 124 9.14 -10.39 3.69
C PHE A 124 8.14 -9.34 4.16
N CYS A 125 8.66 -8.28 4.77
CA CYS A 125 7.86 -7.19 5.32
C CYS A 125 7.71 -6.01 4.36
N SER A 126 8.57 -5.93 3.36
CA SER A 126 8.53 -4.90 2.32
C SER A 126 9.10 -5.42 1.01
N TYR A 127 8.77 -4.74 -0.09
CA TYR A 127 9.35 -5.04 -1.40
C TYR A 127 10.86 -4.84 -1.40
N GLU A 128 11.31 -3.77 -0.77
CA GLU A 128 12.74 -3.45 -0.68
C GLU A 128 13.51 -4.56 0.02
N GLU A 129 12.96 -5.10 1.10
CA GLU A 129 13.56 -6.22 1.82
C GLU A 129 13.70 -7.44 0.91
N ALA A 130 12.63 -7.78 0.18
CA ALA A 130 12.64 -8.93 -0.75
C ALA A 130 13.66 -8.72 -1.88
N GLU A 131 13.67 -7.56 -2.49
CA GLU A 131 14.56 -7.25 -3.61
C GLU A 131 16.02 -7.16 -3.17
N THR A 132 16.29 -6.58 -2.01
CA THR A 132 17.64 -6.55 -1.41
C THR A 132 18.16 -7.95 -1.14
N ALA A 133 17.27 -8.88 -0.78
CA ALA A 133 17.62 -10.28 -0.55
C ALA A 133 17.77 -11.10 -1.86
N GLY A 134 17.57 -10.46 -3.01
CA GLY A 134 17.75 -11.10 -4.33
C GLY A 134 16.49 -11.73 -4.92
N TRP A 135 15.32 -11.38 -4.39
CA TRP A 135 14.04 -11.89 -4.87
C TRP A 135 13.43 -10.93 -5.90
N LYS A 136 12.71 -11.48 -6.88
CA LYS A 136 12.07 -10.71 -7.95
C LYS A 136 10.55 -10.76 -7.80
N PRO A 137 9.83 -9.70 -8.23
CA PRO A 137 8.37 -9.72 -8.17
C PRO A 137 7.78 -10.77 -9.10
N SER A 138 6.77 -11.48 -8.61
CA SER A 138 5.99 -12.38 -9.45
C SER A 138 5.16 -11.57 -10.45
N LYS A 139 5.00 -12.14 -11.65
CA LYS A 139 4.13 -11.58 -12.68
C LYS A 139 2.66 -12.01 -12.50
N ARG A 140 2.38 -12.89 -11.56
CA ARG A 140 1.03 -13.43 -11.33
C ARG A 140 0.58 -13.25 -9.90
#